data_380ff7d78caffacbf3ec8c7941e5c0f1
#
_entry.id   380ff7d78caffacbf3ec8c7941e5c0f1
#
_cell.length_a   1.000
_cell.length_b   1.000
_cell.length_c   1.000
_cell.angle_alpha   90.00
_cell.angle_beta   90.00
_cell.angle_gamma   90.00
#
_symmetry.space_group_name_H-M   'P 1'
#
loop_
_entity.id
_entity.type
_entity.pdbx_description
1 polymer ?
#
loop_
_entity_poly.entity_id
_entity_poly.type
_entity_poly.pdbx_seq_one_letter_code
_entity_poly.pdbx_strand_id
1 'polypeptide(L)'
;ESSPLDFKIEGSQPSRVKATHIANAANLARRAGFNELQFVKDISPRLGEMVKVLFGLAQPSFSNPLQRPSFIYIPELTSKPFYDIQECEGLKSWIQRLQPFKDELLDIGKVSKSKYVEEFENLPNLEEWNKLRDEWLSTHLIKGGEHSEVFKSLSEPLREVLERAPLAHCPPHAPEMFVSVLEPGAYIPPHYGISNCKLTVHIPLKVTKHASLKAGDEIFKWENEQSAMIFDDSFLHSAKNESDEVRIVLIFDIWHPDLSSLEKEGLAKFMTKFAVWNNGVGKLANLDTQLRRK
;
A
#
# COMPACT_ATOMS: atom_id res chain seq x y z
N GLU A 1 4.30 2.22 23.15
CA GLU A 1 4.13 1.09 22.19
C GLU A 1 2.63 0.83 22.07
N SER A 2 2.00 1.56 21.12
CA SER A 2 0.56 1.50 20.93
C SER A 2 0.18 0.35 19.97
N SER A 3 -0.84 -0.40 20.35
CA SER A 3 -1.50 -1.39 19.47
C SER A 3 -1.97 -0.71 18.15
N PRO A 4 -1.96 -1.40 17.01
CA PRO A 4 -2.49 -0.87 15.73
C PRO A 4 -3.95 -0.38 15.80
N LEU A 5 -4.62 -0.60 16.90
CA LEU A 5 -6.02 -0.25 17.15
C LEU A 5 -6.19 0.81 18.24
N ASP A 6 -5.23 1.71 18.44
CA ASP A 6 -5.37 2.80 19.41
C ASP A 6 -6.41 3.82 18.93
N PHE A 7 -7.49 3.92 19.69
CA PHE A 7 -8.53 4.91 19.51
C PHE A 7 -8.08 6.29 19.94
N LYS A 8 -8.13 7.27 19.05
CA LYS A 8 -8.25 8.68 19.45
C LYS A 8 -9.73 9.05 19.48
N ILE A 9 -10.25 9.28 20.68
CA ILE A 9 -11.54 9.94 20.88
C ILE A 9 -11.25 11.44 20.92
N GLU A 10 -11.54 12.15 19.83
CA GLU A 10 -11.57 13.61 19.84
C GLU A 10 -12.89 14.09 20.43
N GLY A 11 -12.80 14.86 21.48
CA GLY A 11 -13.93 15.52 22.14
C GLY A 11 -14.01 15.23 23.65
N SER A 12 -14.29 16.26 24.45
CA SER A 12 -14.43 16.35 25.92
C SER A 12 -14.27 15.04 26.70
N GLN A 13 -13.35 14.98 27.67
CA GLN A 13 -13.09 13.79 28.49
C GLN A 13 -14.40 13.15 28.97
N PRO A 14 -14.72 11.92 28.56
CA PRO A 14 -15.91 11.23 29.02
C PRO A 14 -15.80 10.93 30.51
N SER A 15 -16.94 10.93 31.23
CA SER A 15 -16.97 10.46 32.63
C SER A 15 -16.37 9.04 32.70
N ARG A 16 -15.74 8.68 33.83
CA ARG A 16 -15.12 7.32 34.05
C ARG A 16 -16.07 6.18 33.62
N VAL A 17 -17.35 6.31 33.87
CA VAL A 17 -18.39 5.32 33.53
C VAL A 17 -18.54 5.20 32.00
N LYS A 18 -18.61 6.32 31.26
CA LYS A 18 -18.67 6.30 29.79
C LYS A 18 -17.40 5.70 29.18
N ALA A 19 -16.22 6.03 29.71
CA ALA A 19 -14.96 5.45 29.25
C ALA A 19 -14.90 3.92 29.44
N THR A 20 -15.39 3.41 30.57
CA THR A 20 -15.46 1.96 30.84
C THR A 20 -16.43 1.25 29.90
N HIS A 21 -17.60 1.83 29.62
CA HIS A 21 -18.57 1.25 28.67
C HIS A 21 -18.03 1.22 27.24
N ILE A 22 -17.35 2.28 26.80
CA ILE A 22 -16.72 2.34 25.47
C ILE A 22 -15.62 1.28 25.35
N ALA A 23 -14.76 1.14 26.36
CA ALA A 23 -13.71 0.14 26.38
C ALA A 23 -14.27 -1.30 26.35
N ASN A 24 -15.35 -1.58 27.08
CA ASN A 24 -16.00 -2.88 27.05
C ASN A 24 -16.63 -3.18 25.70
N ALA A 25 -17.29 -2.21 25.08
CA ALA A 25 -17.87 -2.37 23.73
C ALA A 25 -16.79 -2.64 22.68
N ALA A 26 -15.66 -1.91 22.74
CA ALA A 26 -14.52 -2.12 21.85
C ALA A 26 -13.91 -3.52 22.03
N ASN A 27 -13.77 -4.00 23.27
CA ASN A 27 -13.26 -5.35 23.54
C ASN A 27 -14.20 -6.45 23.03
N LEU A 28 -15.51 -6.27 23.16
CA LEU A 28 -16.51 -7.20 22.62
C LEU A 28 -16.45 -7.22 21.09
N ALA A 29 -16.37 -6.06 20.44
CA ALA A 29 -16.23 -5.95 19.00
C ALA A 29 -14.95 -6.64 18.48
N ARG A 30 -13.81 -6.44 19.16
CA ARG A 30 -12.55 -7.12 18.84
C ARG A 30 -12.66 -8.64 18.95
N ARG A 31 -13.27 -9.16 20.02
CA ARG A 31 -13.47 -10.60 20.19
C ARG A 31 -14.36 -11.19 19.11
N ALA A 32 -15.46 -10.52 18.76
CA ALA A 32 -16.33 -10.94 17.68
C ALA A 32 -15.60 -10.95 16.34
N GLY A 33 -14.87 -9.89 16.01
CA GLY A 33 -14.06 -9.81 14.79
C GLY A 33 -12.98 -10.88 14.73
N PHE A 34 -12.26 -11.13 15.82
CA PHE A 34 -11.29 -12.21 15.88
C PHE A 34 -11.93 -13.57 15.60
N ASN A 35 -13.05 -13.89 16.25
CA ASN A 35 -13.75 -15.16 16.05
C ASN A 35 -14.22 -15.35 14.60
N GLU A 36 -14.68 -14.29 13.95
CA GLU A 36 -15.10 -14.33 12.56
C GLU A 36 -13.91 -14.47 11.58
N LEU A 37 -12.80 -13.79 11.88
CA LEU A 37 -11.69 -13.58 10.93
C LEU A 37 -10.54 -14.58 11.10
N GLN A 38 -10.50 -15.35 12.19
CA GLN A 38 -9.44 -16.33 12.43
C GLN A 38 -9.46 -17.55 11.51
N PHE A 39 -10.46 -17.69 10.62
CA PHE A 39 -10.58 -18.82 9.70
C PHE A 39 -9.32 -19.03 8.84
N VAL A 40 -8.56 -17.97 8.57
CA VAL A 40 -7.32 -18.05 7.78
C VAL A 40 -6.21 -18.88 8.45
N LYS A 41 -6.31 -19.17 9.77
CA LYS A 41 -5.39 -20.08 10.48
C LYS A 41 -5.42 -21.50 9.93
N ASP A 42 -6.60 -21.91 9.38
CA ASP A 42 -6.79 -23.24 8.81
C ASP A 42 -6.17 -23.36 7.42
N ILE A 43 -5.80 -22.22 6.81
CA ILE A 43 -5.09 -22.12 5.55
C ILE A 43 -3.58 -22.18 5.80
N SER A 44 -3.08 -21.36 6.75
CA SER A 44 -1.67 -21.28 7.07
C SER A 44 -1.47 -20.77 8.51
N PRO A 45 -0.54 -21.37 9.28
CA PRO A 45 -0.23 -20.92 10.64
C PRO A 45 0.17 -19.44 10.70
N ARG A 46 0.96 -18.95 9.74
CA ARG A 46 1.42 -17.55 9.72
C ARG A 46 0.29 -16.56 9.47
N LEU A 47 -0.77 -16.94 8.73
CA LEU A 47 -1.98 -16.13 8.61
C LEU A 47 -2.77 -16.11 9.94
N GLY A 48 -2.77 -17.20 10.68
CA GLY A 48 -3.34 -17.23 12.03
C GLY A 48 -2.61 -16.30 13.00
N GLU A 49 -1.27 -16.26 12.96
CA GLU A 49 -0.47 -15.32 13.75
C GLU A 49 -0.72 -13.87 13.35
N MET A 50 -0.81 -13.59 12.05
CA MET A 50 -1.20 -12.26 11.54
C MET A 50 -2.50 -11.77 12.18
N VAL A 51 -3.54 -12.60 12.25
CA VAL A 51 -4.82 -12.22 12.84
C VAL A 51 -4.70 -11.98 14.35
N LYS A 52 -3.94 -12.81 15.07
CA LYS A 52 -3.69 -12.59 16.51
C LYS A 52 -3.02 -11.25 16.76
N VAL A 53 -2.00 -10.90 15.98
CA VAL A 53 -1.30 -9.61 16.07
C VAL A 53 -2.26 -8.46 15.77
N LEU A 54 -3.03 -8.57 14.69
CA LEU A 54 -3.98 -7.54 14.28
C LEU A 54 -5.01 -7.23 15.38
N PHE A 55 -5.48 -8.24 16.09
CA PHE A 55 -6.44 -8.08 17.19
C PHE A 55 -5.79 -7.87 18.59
N GLY A 56 -4.46 -7.70 18.63
CA GLY A 56 -3.73 -7.42 19.88
C GLY A 56 -3.64 -8.62 20.84
N LEU A 57 -3.81 -9.84 20.33
CA LEU A 57 -3.69 -11.08 21.08
C LEU A 57 -2.26 -11.65 21.07
N ALA A 58 -1.40 -11.13 20.20
CA ALA A 58 0.03 -11.43 20.16
C ALA A 58 0.80 -10.15 19.80
N GLN A 59 2.08 -10.11 20.18
CA GLN A 59 2.98 -9.03 19.77
C GLN A 59 3.60 -9.38 18.41
N PRO A 60 3.78 -8.41 17.50
CA PRO A 60 4.46 -8.65 16.24
C PRO A 60 5.94 -8.95 16.48
N SER A 61 6.45 -9.99 15.81
CA SER A 61 7.88 -10.30 15.76
C SER A 61 8.38 -9.99 14.37
N PHE A 62 8.87 -8.77 14.17
CA PHE A 62 9.38 -8.32 12.88
C PHE A 62 10.74 -8.95 12.57
N SER A 63 10.91 -9.53 11.39
CA SER A 63 12.19 -10.10 10.93
C SER A 63 13.25 -9.03 10.69
N ASN A 64 12.83 -7.80 10.37
CA ASN A 64 13.70 -6.65 10.18
C ASN A 64 13.17 -5.44 10.99
N PRO A 65 14.00 -4.74 11.78
CA PRO A 65 13.56 -3.60 12.58
C PRO A 65 13.06 -2.41 11.74
N LEU A 66 13.44 -2.34 10.47
CA LEU A 66 12.99 -1.30 9.53
C LEU A 66 11.75 -1.71 8.73
N GLN A 67 11.21 -2.91 8.94
CA GLN A 67 9.96 -3.39 8.35
C GLN A 67 8.85 -3.36 9.40
N ARG A 68 7.95 -2.38 9.31
CA ARG A 68 6.86 -2.19 10.28
C ARG A 68 5.57 -1.75 9.59
N PRO A 69 4.89 -2.64 8.85
CA PRO A 69 3.64 -2.29 8.19
C PRO A 69 2.61 -1.79 9.20
N SER A 70 1.81 -0.84 8.75
CA SER A 70 0.88 -0.15 9.64
C SER A 70 -0.40 -0.94 9.95
N PHE A 71 -0.70 -1.98 9.17
CA PHE A 71 -1.95 -2.74 9.31
C PHE A 71 -1.71 -4.25 9.42
N ILE A 72 -1.12 -4.90 8.42
CA ILE A 72 -0.91 -6.34 8.39
C ILE A 72 0.58 -6.66 8.30
N TYR A 73 1.04 -7.53 9.20
CA TYR A 73 2.33 -8.19 9.11
C TYR A 73 2.13 -9.70 9.10
N ILE A 74 2.56 -10.34 8.03
CA ILE A 74 2.58 -11.80 7.90
C ILE A 74 4.01 -12.26 8.20
N PRO A 75 4.24 -13.05 9.26
CA PRO A 75 5.56 -13.57 9.58
C PRO A 75 6.04 -14.57 8.53
N GLU A 76 7.35 -14.86 8.52
CA GLU A 76 7.99 -15.86 7.66
C GLU A 76 7.89 -15.58 6.14
N LEU A 77 7.53 -14.37 5.73
CA LEU A 77 7.78 -13.88 4.38
C LEU A 77 9.22 -13.39 4.28
N THR A 78 9.85 -13.56 3.12
CA THR A 78 11.17 -12.99 2.85
C THR A 78 11.15 -11.49 3.12
N SER A 79 12.04 -11.05 4.01
CA SER A 79 12.09 -9.65 4.46
C SER A 79 13.29 -8.97 3.85
N LYS A 80 13.10 -8.32 2.70
CA LYS A 80 14.13 -7.50 2.04
C LYS A 80 13.48 -6.28 1.36
N PRO A 81 14.19 -5.14 1.29
CA PRO A 81 13.63 -3.91 0.75
C PRO A 81 13.27 -3.98 -0.74
N PHE A 82 14.14 -4.57 -1.56
CA PHE A 82 13.98 -4.65 -3.01
C PHE A 82 13.98 -6.07 -3.53
N TYR A 83 13.25 -6.31 -4.62
CA TYR A 83 13.10 -7.61 -5.27
C TYR A 83 13.55 -7.55 -6.73
N ASP A 84 14.11 -8.66 -7.22
CA ASP A 84 14.40 -8.82 -8.64
C ASP A 84 13.11 -9.18 -9.39
N ILE A 85 13.00 -8.71 -10.63
CA ILE A 85 11.87 -9.01 -11.51
C ILE A 85 11.69 -10.51 -11.76
N GLN A 86 12.78 -11.29 -11.68
CA GLN A 86 12.75 -12.73 -11.85
C GLN A 86 12.06 -13.46 -10.68
N GLU A 87 11.97 -12.82 -9.51
CA GLU A 87 11.27 -13.36 -8.35
C GLU A 87 9.76 -13.15 -8.41
N CYS A 88 9.29 -12.30 -9.36
CA CYS A 88 7.88 -11.92 -9.49
C CYS A 88 7.27 -12.59 -10.72
N GLU A 89 6.51 -13.67 -10.49
CA GLU A 89 5.90 -14.47 -11.55
C GLU A 89 5.05 -13.65 -12.51
N GLY A 90 5.26 -13.84 -13.81
CA GLY A 90 4.50 -13.17 -14.87
C GLY A 90 4.82 -11.69 -15.10
N LEU A 91 5.51 -11.01 -14.15
CA LEU A 91 5.73 -9.56 -14.22
C LEU A 91 6.59 -9.17 -15.42
N LYS A 92 7.70 -9.87 -15.67
CA LYS A 92 8.59 -9.56 -16.78
C LYS A 92 7.89 -9.63 -18.14
N SER A 93 7.13 -10.69 -18.38
CA SER A 93 6.38 -10.88 -19.65
C SER A 93 5.26 -9.86 -19.79
N TRP A 94 4.62 -9.48 -18.69
CA TRP A 94 3.60 -8.43 -18.70
C TRP A 94 4.19 -7.05 -19.00
N ILE A 95 5.32 -6.68 -18.41
CA ILE A 95 6.02 -5.42 -18.72
C ILE A 95 6.38 -5.33 -20.21
N GLN A 96 6.80 -6.43 -20.82
CA GLN A 96 7.08 -6.45 -22.28
C GLN A 96 5.84 -6.12 -23.12
N ARG A 97 4.66 -6.59 -22.71
CA ARG A 97 3.39 -6.26 -23.38
C ARG A 97 2.96 -4.82 -23.15
N LEU A 98 3.35 -4.22 -22.02
CA LEU A 98 3.04 -2.83 -21.71
C LEU A 98 3.88 -1.83 -22.51
N GLN A 99 5.07 -2.21 -22.98
CA GLN A 99 6.02 -1.30 -23.64
C GLN A 99 5.41 -0.46 -24.77
N PRO A 100 4.57 -0.99 -25.68
CA PRO A 100 3.98 -0.19 -26.77
C PRO A 100 3.03 0.92 -26.30
N PHE A 101 2.56 0.86 -25.04
CA PHE A 101 1.54 1.75 -24.50
C PHE A 101 2.10 2.76 -23.48
N LYS A 102 3.41 2.81 -23.27
CA LYS A 102 4.03 3.72 -22.31
C LYS A 102 3.74 5.19 -22.60
N ASP A 103 3.69 5.58 -23.86
CA ASP A 103 3.40 6.96 -24.24
C ASP A 103 1.97 7.37 -23.86
N GLU A 104 0.98 6.49 -24.01
CA GLU A 104 -0.40 6.75 -23.58
C GLU A 104 -0.47 6.94 -22.06
N LEU A 105 0.24 6.12 -21.27
CA LEU A 105 0.35 6.27 -19.83
C LEU A 105 1.13 7.55 -19.43
N LEU A 106 2.17 7.89 -20.17
CA LEU A 106 2.94 9.11 -19.94
C LEU A 106 2.08 10.36 -20.15
N ASP A 107 1.21 10.36 -21.16
CA ASP A 107 0.30 11.48 -21.44
C ASP A 107 -0.73 11.68 -20.30
N ILE A 108 -1.17 10.62 -19.62
CA ILE A 108 -1.95 10.72 -18.39
C ILE A 108 -1.16 11.48 -17.32
N GLY A 109 0.11 11.13 -17.11
CA GLY A 109 0.97 11.80 -16.14
C GLY A 109 1.15 13.30 -16.43
N LYS A 110 1.29 13.69 -17.70
CA LYS A 110 1.44 15.09 -18.12
C LYS A 110 0.21 15.96 -17.80
N VAL A 111 -0.98 15.38 -17.74
CA VAL A 111 -2.24 16.09 -17.46
C VAL A 111 -2.76 15.85 -16.06
N SER A 112 -2.09 15.04 -15.26
CA SER A 112 -2.47 14.72 -13.89
C SER A 112 -2.47 15.97 -13.01
N LYS A 113 -3.58 16.19 -12.30
CA LYS A 113 -3.75 17.32 -11.37
C LYS A 113 -4.27 16.90 -10.00
N SER A 114 -4.58 15.63 -9.81
CA SER A 114 -5.06 15.13 -8.53
C SER A 114 -3.91 15.06 -7.53
N LYS A 115 -4.10 15.67 -6.38
CA LYS A 115 -3.10 15.74 -5.33
C LYS A 115 -3.14 14.46 -4.52
N TYR A 116 -2.14 13.60 -4.64
CA TYR A 116 -2.11 12.30 -3.98
C TYR A 116 -2.20 12.42 -2.45
N VAL A 117 -1.54 13.43 -1.89
CA VAL A 117 -1.49 13.67 -0.44
C VAL A 117 -2.86 14.07 0.14
N GLU A 118 -3.77 14.65 -0.64
CA GLU A 118 -5.12 15.00 -0.17
C GLU A 118 -6.02 13.77 0.03
N GLU A 119 -5.62 12.61 -0.48
CA GLU A 119 -6.34 11.36 -0.29
C GLU A 119 -6.12 10.74 1.10
N PHE A 120 -5.21 11.29 1.91
CA PHE A 120 -4.89 10.79 3.25
C PHE A 120 -5.59 11.61 4.33
N GLU A 121 -6.51 10.98 5.06
CA GLU A 121 -7.34 11.64 6.08
C GLU A 121 -6.57 12.12 7.33
N ASN A 122 -5.37 11.64 7.60
CA ASN A 122 -4.67 11.88 8.88
C ASN A 122 -3.19 12.20 8.73
N LEU A 123 -2.83 12.97 7.69
CA LEU A 123 -1.44 13.42 7.56
C LEU A 123 -1.02 14.31 8.73
N PRO A 124 0.23 14.20 9.16
CA PRO A 124 0.79 15.16 10.09
C PRO A 124 0.71 16.56 9.49
N ASN A 125 0.29 17.54 10.29
CA ASN A 125 0.40 18.95 9.89
C ASN A 125 1.87 19.41 10.05
N LEU A 126 2.75 18.83 9.23
CA LEU A 126 4.17 19.13 9.14
C LEU A 126 4.41 19.85 7.82
N GLU A 127 5.32 20.81 7.83
CA GLU A 127 5.65 21.63 6.66
C GLU A 127 6.02 20.77 5.43
N GLU A 128 6.79 19.69 5.63
CA GLU A 128 7.20 18.73 4.60
C GLU A 128 6.01 18.09 3.88
N TRP A 129 4.98 17.66 4.63
CA TRP A 129 3.78 17.04 4.05
C TRP A 129 2.87 18.08 3.38
N ASN A 130 2.80 19.29 3.93
CA ASN A 130 2.04 20.38 3.31
C ASN A 130 2.63 20.80 1.97
N LYS A 131 3.97 20.89 1.89
CA LYS A 131 4.67 21.17 0.63
C LYS A 131 4.43 20.07 -0.40
N LEU A 132 4.49 18.83 0.00
CA LEU A 132 4.31 17.66 -0.86
C LEU A 132 2.91 17.60 -1.53
N ARG A 133 1.89 18.26 -0.97
CA ARG A 133 0.54 18.31 -1.55
C ARG A 133 0.51 18.78 -3.01
N ASP A 134 1.36 19.73 -3.35
CA ASP A 134 1.46 20.29 -4.70
C ASP A 134 2.57 19.64 -5.54
N GLU A 135 3.40 18.80 -4.95
CA GLU A 135 4.59 18.23 -5.56
C GLU A 135 4.44 16.72 -5.86
N TRP A 136 3.43 16.06 -5.27
CA TRP A 136 3.13 14.65 -5.53
C TRP A 136 1.71 14.51 -6.08
N LEU A 137 1.61 14.30 -7.38
CA LEU A 137 0.33 14.17 -8.09
C LEU A 137 0.11 12.72 -8.50
N SER A 138 -1.15 12.33 -8.65
CA SER A 138 -1.53 10.99 -9.09
C SER A 138 -2.76 11.01 -9.97
N THR A 139 -2.87 10.02 -10.83
CA THR A 139 -4.10 9.68 -11.54
C THR A 139 -4.36 8.18 -11.40
N HIS A 140 -5.37 7.83 -10.61
CA HIS A 140 -5.74 6.43 -10.39
C HIS A 140 -6.40 5.83 -11.62
N LEU A 141 -5.93 4.65 -12.00
CA LEU A 141 -6.54 3.76 -12.99
C LEU A 141 -7.38 2.71 -12.28
N ILE A 142 -6.86 2.13 -11.20
CA ILE A 142 -7.55 1.19 -10.33
C ILE A 142 -7.37 1.66 -8.88
N LYS A 143 -8.45 1.70 -8.10
CA LYS A 143 -8.42 2.03 -6.68
C LYS A 143 -9.26 1.03 -5.89
N GLY A 144 -8.64 0.37 -4.89
CA GLY A 144 -9.31 -0.67 -4.10
C GLY A 144 -9.91 -1.81 -4.94
N GLY A 145 -9.34 -2.10 -6.12
CA GLY A 145 -9.83 -3.08 -7.07
C GLY A 145 -10.88 -2.57 -8.07
N GLU A 146 -11.29 -1.31 -7.99
CA GLU A 146 -12.31 -0.72 -8.87
C GLU A 146 -11.66 0.12 -9.99
N HIS A 147 -12.17 -0.01 -11.22
CA HIS A 147 -11.71 0.77 -12.37
C HIS A 147 -12.24 2.21 -12.31
N SER A 148 -11.34 3.19 -12.46
CA SER A 148 -11.70 4.61 -12.54
C SER A 148 -12.30 4.99 -13.91
N GLU A 149 -12.86 6.20 -14.02
CA GLU A 149 -13.31 6.74 -15.31
C GLU A 149 -12.13 6.96 -16.27
N VAL A 150 -10.94 7.30 -15.74
CA VAL A 150 -9.72 7.41 -16.57
C VAL A 150 -9.37 6.06 -17.17
N PHE A 151 -9.40 4.97 -16.39
CA PHE A 151 -9.19 3.62 -16.91
C PHE A 151 -10.14 3.30 -18.08
N LYS A 152 -11.43 3.60 -17.92
CA LYS A 152 -12.46 3.35 -18.94
C LYS A 152 -12.25 4.16 -20.22
N SER A 153 -11.58 5.30 -20.11
CA SER A 153 -11.27 6.18 -21.27
C SER A 153 -10.02 5.80 -22.04
N LEU A 154 -9.20 4.86 -21.53
CA LEU A 154 -8.00 4.37 -22.22
C LEU A 154 -8.35 3.61 -23.50
N SER A 155 -7.38 3.50 -24.38
CA SER A 155 -7.50 2.67 -25.58
C SER A 155 -7.83 1.22 -25.19
N GLU A 156 -8.65 0.55 -25.99
CA GLU A 156 -9.05 -0.84 -25.72
C GLU A 156 -7.83 -1.78 -25.59
N PRO A 157 -6.80 -1.71 -26.48
CA PRO A 157 -5.62 -2.56 -26.33
C PRO A 157 -4.85 -2.32 -25.02
N LEU A 158 -4.73 -1.07 -24.57
CA LEU A 158 -4.08 -0.77 -23.28
C LEU A 158 -4.90 -1.34 -22.12
N ARG A 159 -6.22 -1.16 -22.11
CA ARG A 159 -7.08 -1.75 -21.05
C ARG A 159 -6.91 -3.25 -20.95
N GLU A 160 -6.91 -3.97 -22.08
CA GLU A 160 -6.66 -5.42 -22.09
C GLU A 160 -5.31 -5.81 -21.50
N VAL A 161 -4.26 -5.02 -21.73
CA VAL A 161 -2.95 -5.25 -21.12
C VAL A 161 -3.00 -5.01 -19.63
N LEU A 162 -3.61 -3.91 -19.17
CA LEU A 162 -3.70 -3.57 -17.75
C LEU A 162 -4.54 -4.58 -16.96
N GLU A 163 -5.64 -5.09 -17.52
CA GLU A 163 -6.49 -6.12 -16.89
C GLU A 163 -5.76 -7.46 -16.69
N ARG A 164 -4.72 -7.72 -17.48
CA ARG A 164 -3.89 -8.93 -17.37
C ARG A 164 -2.64 -8.74 -16.52
N ALA A 165 -2.52 -7.61 -15.82
CA ALA A 165 -1.42 -7.38 -14.89
C ALA A 165 -1.46 -8.40 -13.73
N PRO A 166 -0.30 -8.85 -13.22
CA PRO A 166 -0.23 -9.81 -12.11
C PRO A 166 -0.52 -9.14 -10.76
N LEU A 167 -1.69 -8.53 -10.63
CA LEU A 167 -2.05 -7.70 -9.49
C LEU A 167 -2.35 -8.51 -8.22
N ALA A 168 -2.05 -7.92 -7.06
CA ALA A 168 -2.49 -8.42 -5.77
C ALA A 168 -3.98 -8.15 -5.58
N HIS A 169 -4.84 -9.10 -5.93
CA HIS A 169 -6.28 -8.90 -5.92
C HIS A 169 -6.90 -9.27 -4.56
N CYS A 170 -7.02 -8.28 -3.67
CA CYS A 170 -7.64 -8.41 -2.34
C CYS A 170 -8.38 -7.12 -1.93
N PRO A 171 -9.47 -6.76 -2.64
CA PRO A 171 -10.24 -5.55 -2.34
C PRO A 171 -10.79 -5.57 -0.90
N PRO A 172 -10.97 -4.40 -0.27
CA PRO A 172 -10.61 -3.05 -0.75
C PRO A 172 -9.15 -2.65 -0.51
N HIS A 173 -8.31 -3.57 -0.03
CA HIS A 173 -6.91 -3.32 0.33
C HIS A 173 -6.01 -3.11 -0.89
N ALA A 174 -6.19 -3.93 -1.92
CA ALA A 174 -5.46 -3.91 -3.18
C ALA A 174 -6.33 -4.56 -4.31
N PRO A 175 -6.00 -4.36 -5.57
CA PRO A 175 -4.87 -3.57 -6.05
C PRO A 175 -5.17 -2.09 -6.12
N GLU A 176 -4.12 -1.31 -6.01
CA GLU A 176 -4.08 0.03 -6.56
C GLU A 176 -3.22 0.05 -7.83
N MET A 177 -3.61 0.86 -8.81
CA MET A 177 -2.81 1.16 -9.99
C MET A 177 -3.00 2.63 -10.36
N PHE A 178 -1.91 3.39 -10.42
CA PHE A 178 -1.98 4.81 -10.74
C PHE A 178 -0.70 5.32 -11.40
N VAL A 179 -0.85 6.37 -12.20
CA VAL A 179 0.28 7.14 -12.72
C VAL A 179 0.64 8.18 -11.66
N SER A 180 1.87 8.11 -11.18
CA SER A 180 2.42 9.00 -10.15
C SER A 180 3.40 9.99 -10.76
N VAL A 181 3.22 11.26 -10.41
CA VAL A 181 4.08 12.37 -10.83
C VAL A 181 4.75 12.95 -9.60
N LEU A 182 6.07 13.01 -9.59
CA LEU A 182 6.85 13.66 -8.55
C LEU A 182 7.59 14.84 -9.17
N GLU A 183 7.23 16.05 -8.72
CA GLU A 183 7.75 17.29 -9.26
C GLU A 183 9.27 17.48 -8.99
N PRO A 184 9.94 18.38 -9.74
CA PRO A 184 11.32 18.72 -9.46
C PRO A 184 11.56 19.19 -8.02
N GLY A 185 12.59 18.65 -7.37
CA GLY A 185 12.94 18.96 -5.99
C GLY A 185 12.02 18.36 -4.92
N ALA A 186 11.01 17.60 -5.30
CA ALA A 186 10.06 17.00 -4.35
C ALA A 186 10.70 15.90 -3.51
N TYR A 187 10.25 15.83 -2.25
CA TYR A 187 10.68 14.84 -1.27
C TYR A 187 9.49 14.22 -0.55
N ILE A 188 9.33 12.91 -0.67
CA ILE A 188 8.36 12.12 0.10
C ILE A 188 9.04 11.66 1.39
N PRO A 189 8.60 12.17 2.57
CA PRO A 189 9.23 11.85 3.85
C PRO A 189 9.16 10.36 4.21
N PRO A 190 10.02 9.87 5.12
CA PRO A 190 10.01 8.48 5.56
C PRO A 190 8.68 8.07 6.16
N HIS A 191 8.13 6.97 5.65
CA HIS A 191 6.87 6.38 6.09
C HIS A 191 6.86 4.86 5.87
N TYR A 192 5.86 4.19 6.40
CA TYR A 192 5.62 2.76 6.22
C TYR A 192 4.34 2.55 5.41
N GLY A 193 4.34 1.55 4.55
CA GLY A 193 3.13 1.02 3.93
C GLY A 193 2.28 0.21 4.92
N ILE A 194 1.18 -0.34 4.43
CA ILE A 194 0.14 -0.93 5.29
C ILE A 194 0.28 -2.44 5.48
N SER A 195 0.99 -3.15 4.59
CA SER A 195 1.14 -4.60 4.71
C SER A 195 2.39 -5.12 3.99
N ASN A 196 2.92 -6.25 4.44
CA ASN A 196 3.97 -6.99 3.74
C ASN A 196 3.43 -8.14 2.86
N CYS A 197 2.11 -8.23 2.66
CA CYS A 197 1.52 -9.26 1.79
C CYS A 197 1.60 -8.91 0.29
N LYS A 198 1.98 -7.70 -0.04
CA LYS A 198 2.12 -7.18 -1.40
C LYS A 198 3.44 -6.46 -1.57
N LEU A 199 3.91 -6.39 -2.80
CA LEU A 199 5.03 -5.55 -3.21
C LEU A 199 4.52 -4.43 -4.11
N THR A 200 5.15 -3.28 -4.04
CA THR A 200 4.87 -2.13 -4.89
C THR A 200 5.83 -2.11 -6.08
N VAL A 201 5.28 -2.02 -7.28
CA VAL A 201 6.01 -1.98 -8.54
C VAL A 201 5.95 -0.58 -9.12
N HIS A 202 7.10 -0.03 -9.48
CA HIS A 202 7.20 1.22 -10.25
C HIS A 202 7.73 0.94 -11.65
N ILE A 203 6.91 1.17 -12.68
CA ILE A 203 7.36 1.14 -14.08
C ILE A 203 7.71 2.56 -14.50
N PRO A 204 8.97 2.83 -14.91
CA PRO A 204 9.37 4.16 -15.33
C PRO A 204 8.70 4.54 -16.67
N LEU A 205 8.03 5.70 -16.66
CA LEU A 205 7.48 6.34 -17.87
C LEU A 205 8.35 7.54 -18.29
N LYS A 206 8.76 8.35 -17.32
CA LYS A 206 9.78 9.38 -17.45
C LYS A 206 10.56 9.45 -16.14
N VAL A 207 11.83 9.13 -16.16
CA VAL A 207 12.70 9.10 -14.96
C VAL A 207 14.03 9.75 -15.23
N THR A 208 14.69 10.16 -14.16
CA THR A 208 16.03 10.73 -14.20
C THR A 208 16.93 10.00 -13.21
N LYS A 209 18.24 9.98 -13.47
CA LYS A 209 19.25 9.39 -12.57
C LYS A 209 19.33 10.08 -11.19
N HIS A 210 18.72 11.26 -11.07
CA HIS A 210 18.65 12.03 -9.81
C HIS A 210 17.35 11.76 -9.03
N ALA A 211 16.46 10.93 -9.56
CA ALA A 211 15.33 10.42 -8.81
C ALA A 211 15.70 9.11 -8.12
N SER A 212 15.32 8.97 -6.86
CA SER A 212 15.64 7.77 -6.06
C SER A 212 14.55 7.43 -5.07
N LEU A 213 14.54 6.16 -4.65
CA LEU A 213 13.72 5.67 -3.54
C LEU A 213 14.64 4.93 -2.57
N LYS A 214 14.56 5.27 -1.29
CA LYS A 214 15.20 4.54 -0.20
C LYS A 214 14.14 3.66 0.48
N ALA A 215 14.45 2.38 0.68
CA ALA A 215 13.67 1.45 1.48
C ALA A 215 14.62 0.71 2.44
N GLY A 216 14.31 0.73 3.73
CA GLY A 216 15.25 0.27 4.75
C GLY A 216 16.57 1.03 4.66
N ASP A 217 17.68 0.29 4.53
CA ASP A 217 19.02 0.85 4.37
C ASP A 217 19.49 0.89 2.91
N GLU A 218 18.67 0.45 1.97
CA GLU A 218 19.01 0.37 0.55
C GLU A 218 18.41 1.53 -0.24
N ILE A 219 19.09 1.93 -1.33
CA ILE A 219 18.67 3.01 -2.22
C ILE A 219 18.61 2.48 -3.65
N PHE A 220 17.44 2.63 -4.28
CA PHE A 220 17.26 2.40 -5.71
C PHE A 220 17.35 3.72 -6.48
N LYS A 221 18.07 3.70 -7.62
CA LYS A 221 18.12 4.78 -8.60
C LYS A 221 17.86 4.20 -9.98
N TRP A 222 17.07 4.89 -10.80
CA TRP A 222 16.87 4.46 -12.18
C TRP A 222 18.09 4.81 -13.02
N GLU A 223 18.71 3.81 -13.64
CA GLU A 223 19.77 4.01 -14.61
C GLU A 223 19.20 4.33 -16.01
N ASN A 224 18.00 3.83 -16.30
CA ASN A 224 17.29 4.02 -17.54
C ASN A 224 15.77 3.75 -17.38
N GLU A 225 14.99 4.06 -18.42
CA GLU A 225 13.52 3.87 -18.42
C GLU A 225 13.07 2.41 -18.64
N GLN A 226 13.97 1.46 -18.68
CA GLN A 226 13.63 0.03 -18.84
C GLN A 226 13.63 -0.72 -17.52
N SER A 227 14.26 -0.17 -16.48
CA SER A 227 14.41 -0.83 -15.18
C SER A 227 13.18 -0.60 -14.31
N ALA A 228 12.31 -1.59 -14.19
CA ALA A 228 11.26 -1.59 -13.18
C ALA A 228 11.88 -1.65 -11.77
N MET A 229 11.32 -0.91 -10.83
CA MET A 229 11.64 -1.03 -9.41
C MET A 229 10.53 -1.82 -8.72
N ILE A 230 10.90 -2.79 -7.91
CA ILE A 230 9.99 -3.61 -7.13
C ILE A 230 10.47 -3.57 -5.68
N PHE A 231 9.64 -3.10 -4.76
CA PHE A 231 10.04 -2.99 -3.37
C PHE A 231 8.90 -3.33 -2.41
N ASP A 232 9.27 -3.68 -1.20
CA ASP A 232 8.34 -3.90 -0.09
C ASP A 232 8.12 -2.56 0.64
N ASP A 233 6.96 -1.95 0.43
CA ASP A 233 6.57 -0.67 1.02
C ASP A 233 6.34 -0.76 2.54
N SER A 234 6.28 -1.96 3.10
CA SER A 234 6.22 -2.18 4.55
C SER A 234 7.53 -1.84 5.28
N PHE A 235 8.64 -1.68 4.54
CA PHE A 235 9.85 -1.05 5.06
C PHE A 235 9.69 0.47 5.21
N LEU A 236 10.43 1.05 6.16
CA LEU A 236 10.57 2.51 6.21
C LEU A 236 11.16 2.98 4.90
N HIS A 237 10.39 3.75 4.13
CA HIS A 237 10.81 4.21 2.82
C HIS A 237 10.52 5.69 2.59
N SER A 238 11.30 6.28 1.71
CA SER A 238 11.21 7.67 1.29
C SER A 238 11.62 7.79 -0.17
N ALA A 239 11.13 8.82 -0.87
CA ALA A 239 11.51 9.06 -2.26
C ALA A 239 11.86 10.52 -2.48
N LYS A 240 12.73 10.79 -3.46
CA LYS A 240 13.11 12.14 -3.83
C LYS A 240 13.37 12.27 -5.33
N ASN A 241 13.11 13.46 -5.83
CA ASN A 241 13.45 13.86 -7.18
C ASN A 241 14.38 15.09 -7.12
N GLU A 242 15.68 14.86 -7.13
CA GLU A 242 16.71 15.92 -7.05
C GLU A 242 17.09 16.47 -8.45
N SER A 243 16.20 16.30 -9.43
CA SER A 243 16.40 16.83 -10.79
C SER A 243 15.54 18.07 -11.03
N ASP A 244 15.75 18.71 -12.16
CA ASP A 244 14.95 19.81 -12.71
C ASP A 244 13.82 19.32 -13.64
N GLU A 245 13.64 18.01 -13.75
CA GLU A 245 12.59 17.37 -14.53
C GLU A 245 11.62 16.58 -13.66
N VAL A 246 10.36 16.46 -14.10
CA VAL A 246 9.36 15.61 -13.43
C VAL A 246 9.73 14.13 -13.53
N ARG A 247 9.50 13.36 -12.45
CA ARG A 247 9.54 11.90 -12.47
C ARG A 247 8.12 11.37 -12.62
N ILE A 248 7.87 10.56 -13.64
CA ILE A 248 6.57 9.93 -13.91
C ILE A 248 6.76 8.40 -13.94
N VAL A 249 5.99 7.70 -13.13
CA VAL A 249 6.00 6.23 -13.05
C VAL A 249 4.57 5.69 -13.00
N LEU A 250 4.34 4.50 -13.54
CA LEU A 250 3.15 3.71 -13.24
C LEU A 250 3.43 2.90 -11.98
N ILE A 251 2.56 3.02 -10.97
CA ILE A 251 2.65 2.29 -9.71
C ILE A 251 1.50 1.31 -9.60
N PHE A 252 1.77 0.09 -9.12
CA PHE A 252 0.75 -0.91 -8.82
C PHE A 252 1.24 -1.96 -7.83
N ASP A 253 0.30 -2.71 -7.26
CA ASP A 253 0.56 -3.74 -6.27
C ASP A 253 0.54 -5.13 -6.89
N ILE A 254 1.55 -5.96 -6.54
CA ILE A 254 1.59 -7.40 -6.82
C ILE A 254 1.65 -8.18 -5.51
N TRP A 255 1.27 -9.45 -5.52
CA TRP A 255 1.42 -10.31 -4.37
C TRP A 255 2.90 -10.52 -4.02
N HIS A 256 3.17 -10.63 -2.70
CA HIS A 256 4.47 -11.10 -2.24
C HIS A 256 4.74 -12.51 -2.80
N PRO A 257 5.95 -12.77 -3.38
CA PRO A 257 6.23 -14.03 -4.09
C PRO A 257 6.14 -15.29 -3.20
N ASP A 258 6.39 -15.16 -1.91
CA ASP A 258 6.34 -16.29 -0.96
C ASP A 258 4.92 -16.72 -0.56
N LEU A 259 3.90 -16.01 -0.99
CA LEU A 259 2.52 -16.40 -0.72
C LEU A 259 2.07 -17.52 -1.68
N SER A 260 1.59 -18.62 -1.11
CA SER A 260 0.93 -19.67 -1.87
C SER A 260 -0.41 -19.19 -2.45
N SER A 261 -0.92 -19.89 -3.47
CA SER A 261 -2.22 -19.58 -4.06
C SER A 261 -3.35 -19.64 -3.02
N LEU A 262 -3.31 -20.61 -2.10
CA LEU A 262 -4.29 -20.72 -1.02
C LEU A 262 -4.23 -19.54 -0.04
N GLU A 263 -3.03 -19.06 0.28
CA GLU A 263 -2.86 -17.89 1.13
C GLU A 263 -3.36 -16.61 0.44
N LYS A 264 -3.09 -16.43 -0.85
CA LYS A 264 -3.62 -15.30 -1.65
C LYS A 264 -5.16 -15.28 -1.64
N GLU A 265 -5.80 -16.43 -1.88
CA GLU A 265 -7.28 -16.57 -1.81
C GLU A 265 -7.81 -16.31 -0.40
N GLY A 266 -7.13 -16.83 0.62
CA GLY A 266 -7.48 -16.62 2.02
C GLY A 266 -7.40 -15.16 2.43
N LEU A 267 -6.32 -14.47 2.02
CA LEU A 267 -6.13 -13.04 2.26
C LEU A 267 -7.20 -12.19 1.54
N ALA A 268 -7.55 -12.51 0.29
CA ALA A 268 -8.61 -11.81 -0.43
C ALA A 268 -9.95 -11.92 0.32
N LYS A 269 -10.32 -13.11 0.77
CA LYS A 269 -11.53 -13.33 1.61
C LYS A 269 -11.44 -12.61 2.95
N PHE A 270 -10.26 -12.63 3.59
CA PHE A 270 -10.01 -11.95 4.84
C PHE A 270 -10.22 -10.45 4.70
N MET A 271 -9.63 -9.81 3.68
CA MET A 271 -9.75 -8.36 3.47
C MET A 271 -11.20 -7.92 3.27
N THR A 272 -11.95 -8.65 2.46
CA THR A 272 -13.38 -8.36 2.25
C THR A 272 -14.18 -8.47 3.55
N LYS A 273 -13.99 -9.55 4.31
CA LYS A 273 -14.69 -9.74 5.60
C LYS A 273 -14.23 -8.72 6.64
N PHE A 274 -12.94 -8.42 6.71
CA PHE A 274 -12.39 -7.42 7.61
C PHE A 274 -12.97 -6.03 7.32
N ALA A 275 -13.09 -5.65 6.05
CA ALA A 275 -13.68 -4.37 5.65
C ALA A 275 -15.15 -4.26 6.12
N VAL A 276 -15.95 -5.32 5.93
CA VAL A 276 -17.34 -5.38 6.41
C VAL A 276 -17.41 -5.26 7.93
N TRP A 277 -16.61 -6.04 8.65
CA TRP A 277 -16.55 -5.98 10.12
C TRP A 277 -16.12 -4.58 10.60
N ASN A 278 -15.03 -4.04 10.02
CA ASN A 278 -14.48 -2.75 10.41
C ASN A 278 -15.48 -1.60 10.21
N ASN A 279 -16.21 -1.61 9.11
CA ASN A 279 -17.30 -0.64 8.87
C ASN A 279 -18.44 -0.80 9.87
N GLY A 280 -18.80 -2.04 10.20
CA GLY A 280 -19.87 -2.35 11.17
C GLY A 280 -19.57 -1.90 12.60
N VAL A 281 -18.29 -1.85 13.00
CA VAL A 281 -17.85 -1.42 14.35
C VAL A 281 -17.32 0.03 14.39
N GLY A 282 -17.57 0.82 13.36
CA GLY A 282 -17.21 2.25 13.31
C GLY A 282 -15.77 2.52 12.88
N LYS A 283 -15.25 1.74 11.95
CA LYS A 283 -13.91 1.93 11.35
C LYS A 283 -12.78 1.92 12.38
N LEU A 284 -12.59 0.81 13.07
CA LEU A 284 -11.51 0.60 14.04
C LEU A 284 -10.11 0.60 13.41
N ALA A 285 -10.00 0.32 12.10
CA ALA A 285 -8.79 0.45 11.33
C ALA A 285 -9.08 1.25 10.06
N ASN A 286 -8.21 2.17 9.74
CA ASN A 286 -8.31 2.91 8.48
C ASN A 286 -7.55 2.13 7.39
N LEU A 287 -8.28 1.44 6.52
CA LEU A 287 -7.74 0.67 5.39
C LEU A 287 -7.31 1.57 4.23
N ASP A 288 -7.79 2.81 4.21
CA ASP A 288 -7.53 3.76 3.14
C ASP A 288 -6.24 4.58 3.42
N THR A 289 -5.65 4.44 4.60
CA THR A 289 -4.47 5.22 4.99
C THR A 289 -3.21 4.41 4.74
N GLN A 290 -2.50 4.74 3.67
CA GLN A 290 -1.21 4.12 3.34
C GLN A 290 -0.04 4.67 4.15
N LEU A 291 -0.24 5.74 4.94
CA LEU A 291 0.84 6.43 5.64
C LEU A 291 0.67 6.32 7.15
N ARG A 292 1.71 5.85 7.83
CA ARG A 292 1.87 5.92 9.28
C ARG A 292 3.03 6.82 9.66
N ARG A 293 2.83 7.53 10.75
CA ARG A 293 3.88 8.31 11.41
C ARG A 293 4.94 7.40 12.03
N LYS A 294 6.17 7.91 12.11
CA LYS A 294 7.17 7.47 13.07
C LYS A 294 6.69 7.66 14.50
#